data_4c9489cb071ebf3efb49206466066734
#
_entry.id   4c9489cb071ebf3efb49206466066734
#
_cell.length_a   1.000
_cell.length_b   1.000
_cell.length_c   1.000
_cell.angle_alpha   90.00
_cell.angle_beta   90.00
_cell.angle_gamma   90.00
#
_symmetry.space_group_name_H-M   'P 1'
#
loop_
_entity.id
_entity.type
_entity.pdbx_description
1 polymer ?
#
loop_
_entity_poly.entity_id
_entity_poly.type
_entity_poly.pdbx_seq_one_letter_code
_entity_poly.pdbx_strand_id
1 'polypeptide(L)'
;MKEHNDTKTILPFEKESWQEREFRAALNQKLRTPLNAIIGFAELVAMRPGGATKDPDVQHILMAARDLLAIINRELADPSDALSQEDEVESTPAACDVLYVEDDLVNFTLVERILELRPGLKLLHARCGEIGVELARIHRPKLIFLDLNLPDIHGSEVLRRLQDNAATATVPVVVLSADATPSQIERLLTAGARNYLTKPFDIDPFLAVVDEIVNERVPASRW
;
A
#
# COMPACT_ATOMS: atom_id res chain seq x y z
N MET A 1 -10.06 6.09 -66.83
CA MET A 1 -9.66 6.71 -65.61
C MET A 1 -10.76 6.43 -64.60
N LYS A 2 -10.58 5.45 -63.73
CA LYS A 2 -11.48 5.12 -62.62
C LYS A 2 -10.66 5.24 -61.37
N GLU A 3 -10.97 6.27 -60.59
CA GLU A 3 -10.38 6.45 -59.25
C GLU A 3 -11.04 5.45 -58.28
N HIS A 4 -10.23 4.58 -57.73
CA HIS A 4 -10.61 3.72 -56.60
C HIS A 4 -10.44 4.53 -55.33
N ASN A 5 -11.54 4.86 -54.69
CA ASN A 5 -11.57 5.49 -53.37
C ASN A 5 -11.69 4.38 -52.32
N ASP A 6 -10.55 3.93 -51.81
CA ASP A 6 -10.49 3.00 -50.70
C ASP A 6 -10.80 3.75 -49.39
N THR A 7 -12.08 3.79 -49.06
CA THR A 7 -12.53 4.27 -47.76
C THR A 7 -12.30 3.15 -46.74
N LYS A 8 -11.14 3.20 -46.07
CA LYS A 8 -10.83 2.36 -44.95
C LYS A 8 -11.76 2.70 -43.78
N THR A 9 -12.82 1.89 -43.63
CA THR A 9 -13.73 1.97 -42.47
C THR A 9 -12.94 1.65 -41.23
N ILE A 10 -12.52 2.67 -40.47
CA ILE A 10 -12.02 2.56 -39.14
C ILE A 10 -13.22 2.30 -38.24
N LEU A 11 -13.36 1.08 -37.77
CA LEU A 11 -14.31 0.74 -36.72
C LEU A 11 -14.11 1.68 -35.54
N PRO A 12 -15.14 2.31 -34.99
CA PRO A 12 -15.00 3.12 -33.81
C PRO A 12 -14.71 2.16 -32.64
N PHE A 13 -13.48 2.19 -32.14
CA PHE A 13 -13.17 1.72 -30.78
C PHE A 13 -14.05 2.57 -29.85
N GLU A 14 -15.03 1.95 -29.23
CA GLU A 14 -15.92 2.62 -28.28
C GLU A 14 -15.05 3.29 -27.23
N LYS A 15 -15.00 4.60 -27.26
CA LYS A 15 -14.43 5.40 -26.19
C LYS A 15 -15.35 5.22 -24.99
N GLU A 16 -14.99 4.37 -24.06
CA GLU A 16 -15.59 4.39 -22.72
C GLU A 16 -15.70 5.85 -22.28
N SER A 17 -16.90 6.24 -21.86
CA SER A 17 -17.13 7.62 -21.45
C SER A 17 -16.25 7.94 -20.23
N TRP A 18 -15.78 9.16 -20.13
CA TRP A 18 -14.98 9.65 -19.01
C TRP A 18 -15.66 9.32 -17.66
N GLN A 19 -16.96 9.43 -17.59
CA GLN A 19 -17.78 9.11 -16.42
C GLN A 19 -17.77 7.62 -16.05
N GLU A 20 -17.69 6.71 -17.02
CA GLU A 20 -17.62 5.27 -16.75
C GLU A 20 -16.26 4.88 -16.14
N ARG A 21 -15.17 5.48 -16.62
CA ARG A 21 -13.84 5.27 -16.07
C ARG A 21 -13.72 5.78 -14.63
N GLU A 22 -14.19 7.01 -14.40
CA GLU A 22 -14.19 7.63 -13.07
C GLU A 22 -15.04 6.83 -12.09
N PHE A 23 -16.23 6.39 -12.52
CA PHE A 23 -17.08 5.53 -11.70
C PHE A 23 -16.45 4.18 -11.38
N ARG A 24 -15.76 3.53 -12.34
CA ARG A 24 -15.05 2.26 -12.14
C ARG A 24 -13.89 2.43 -11.18
N ALA A 25 -13.08 3.48 -11.31
CA ALA A 25 -11.96 3.76 -10.43
C ALA A 25 -12.43 4.00 -8.98
N ALA A 26 -13.43 4.85 -8.79
CA ALA A 26 -14.02 5.12 -7.49
C ALA A 26 -14.66 3.87 -6.85
N LEU A 27 -15.35 3.04 -7.64
CA LEU A 27 -15.95 1.80 -7.18
C LEU A 27 -14.88 0.79 -6.77
N ASN A 28 -13.81 0.67 -7.57
CA ASN A 28 -12.67 -0.20 -7.30
C ASN A 28 -12.04 0.13 -5.94
N GLN A 29 -11.72 1.41 -5.71
CA GLN A 29 -11.14 1.87 -4.45
C GLN A 29 -12.10 1.64 -3.27
N LYS A 30 -13.38 2.01 -3.41
CA LYS A 30 -14.40 1.82 -2.37
C LYS A 30 -14.65 0.34 -2.00
N LEU A 31 -14.43 -0.60 -2.92
CA LEU A 31 -14.59 -2.02 -2.65
C LEU A 31 -13.32 -2.66 -2.08
N ARG A 32 -12.14 -2.22 -2.51
CA ARG A 32 -10.86 -2.77 -2.02
C ARG A 32 -10.64 -2.52 -0.53
N THR A 33 -10.93 -1.32 -0.07
CA THR A 33 -10.72 -0.94 1.32
C THR A 33 -11.44 -1.86 2.32
N PRO A 34 -12.79 -2.02 2.27
CA PRO A 34 -13.47 -2.92 3.20
C PRO A 34 -13.05 -4.38 3.03
N LEU A 35 -12.68 -4.77 1.81
CA LEU A 35 -12.25 -6.14 1.54
C LEU A 35 -10.88 -6.45 2.14
N ASN A 36 -9.93 -5.53 2.05
CA ASN A 36 -8.63 -5.63 2.73
C ASN A 36 -8.80 -5.76 4.24
N ALA A 37 -9.73 -4.97 4.82
CA ALA A 37 -10.05 -5.06 6.24
C ALA A 37 -10.65 -6.40 6.63
N ILE A 38 -11.61 -6.93 5.85
CA ILE A 38 -12.23 -8.24 6.11
C ILE A 38 -11.15 -9.34 6.10
N ILE A 39 -10.27 -9.35 5.11
CA ILE A 39 -9.17 -10.30 5.01
C ILE A 39 -8.25 -10.18 6.24
N GLY A 40 -7.74 -8.99 6.52
CA GLY A 40 -6.79 -8.78 7.61
C GLY A 40 -7.36 -9.08 8.99
N PHE A 41 -8.60 -8.66 9.28
CA PHE A 41 -9.23 -8.99 10.56
C PHE A 41 -9.56 -10.49 10.68
N ALA A 42 -9.95 -11.16 9.60
CA ALA A 42 -10.16 -12.61 9.62
C ALA A 42 -8.83 -13.36 9.87
N GLU A 43 -7.71 -12.91 9.30
CA GLU A 43 -6.38 -13.45 9.57
C GLU A 43 -5.96 -13.24 11.04
N LEU A 44 -6.19 -12.04 11.60
CA LEU A 44 -5.93 -11.75 13.01
C LEU A 44 -6.76 -12.64 13.95
N VAL A 45 -8.03 -12.92 13.61
CA VAL A 45 -8.86 -13.86 14.37
C VAL A 45 -8.27 -15.28 14.28
N ALA A 46 -7.84 -15.70 13.10
CA ALA A 46 -7.22 -16.99 12.88
C ALA A 46 -5.92 -17.20 13.67
N MET A 47 -5.14 -16.13 13.91
CA MET A 47 -3.86 -16.17 14.64
C MET A 47 -3.99 -16.17 16.17
N ARG A 48 -5.17 -15.88 16.75
CA ARG A 48 -5.34 -15.85 18.21
C ARG A 48 -5.12 -17.23 18.85
N PRO A 49 -4.41 -17.32 20.01
CA PRO A 49 -4.28 -18.55 20.76
C PRO A 49 -5.67 -19.10 21.17
N GLY A 50 -6.03 -20.30 20.71
CA GLY A 50 -7.36 -20.86 20.87
C GLY A 50 -8.39 -20.36 19.85
N GLY A 51 -7.99 -19.48 18.96
CA GLY A 51 -8.81 -18.96 17.87
C GLY A 51 -8.83 -19.92 16.68
N ALA A 52 -9.73 -19.62 15.78
CA ALA A 52 -10.21 -20.45 14.69
C ALA A 52 -9.22 -20.61 13.51
N THR A 53 -7.91 -20.76 13.74
CA THR A 53 -6.94 -21.08 12.66
C THR A 53 -7.34 -22.33 11.86
N LYS A 54 -8.23 -23.14 12.42
CA LYS A 54 -8.81 -24.32 11.77
C LYS A 54 -10.32 -24.22 11.61
N ASP A 55 -10.93 -23.05 11.89
CA ASP A 55 -12.35 -22.86 11.65
C ASP A 55 -12.57 -22.78 10.13
N PRO A 56 -13.27 -23.74 9.55
CA PRO A 56 -13.55 -23.76 8.11
C PRO A 56 -14.23 -22.49 7.63
N ASP A 57 -15.05 -21.86 8.47
CA ASP A 57 -15.81 -20.67 8.10
C ASP A 57 -14.90 -19.46 7.94
N VAL A 58 -13.89 -19.29 8.82
CA VAL A 58 -12.87 -18.22 8.69
C VAL A 58 -12.04 -18.43 7.42
N GLN A 59 -11.64 -19.67 7.11
CA GLN A 59 -10.91 -19.98 5.89
C GLN A 59 -11.76 -19.73 4.63
N HIS A 60 -13.05 -20.05 4.66
CA HIS A 60 -13.96 -19.75 3.57
C HIS A 60 -14.16 -18.24 3.38
N ILE A 61 -14.28 -17.46 4.47
CA ILE A 61 -14.37 -15.99 4.39
C ILE A 61 -13.11 -15.40 3.76
N LEU A 62 -11.93 -15.83 4.19
CA LEU A 62 -10.66 -15.39 3.61
C LEU A 62 -10.55 -15.71 2.12
N MET A 63 -10.90 -16.94 1.73
CA MET A 63 -10.86 -17.36 0.34
C MET A 63 -11.84 -16.56 -0.52
N ALA A 64 -13.08 -16.41 -0.09
CA ALA A 64 -14.10 -15.65 -0.81
C ALA A 64 -13.74 -14.16 -0.94
N ALA A 65 -13.15 -13.57 0.10
CA ALA A 65 -12.72 -12.18 0.07
C ALA A 65 -11.54 -11.97 -0.90
N ARG A 66 -10.57 -12.90 -0.93
CA ARG A 66 -9.45 -12.87 -1.89
C ARG A 66 -9.91 -13.06 -3.33
N ASP A 67 -10.84 -13.98 -3.56
CA ASP A 67 -11.43 -14.22 -4.89
C ASP A 67 -12.18 -12.98 -5.39
N LEU A 68 -12.98 -12.35 -4.52
CA LEU A 68 -13.70 -11.13 -4.86
C LEU A 68 -12.73 -9.99 -5.19
N LEU A 69 -11.65 -9.84 -4.42
CA LEU A 69 -10.63 -8.84 -4.69
C LEU A 69 -9.91 -9.10 -6.02
N ALA A 70 -9.62 -10.36 -6.35
CA ALA A 70 -9.02 -10.73 -7.64
C ALA A 70 -9.95 -10.37 -8.81
N ILE A 71 -11.27 -10.57 -8.65
CA ILE A 71 -12.26 -10.16 -9.64
C ILE A 71 -12.30 -8.64 -9.79
N ILE A 72 -12.35 -7.90 -8.67
CA ILE A 72 -12.33 -6.43 -8.67
C ILE A 72 -11.09 -5.91 -9.38
N ASN A 73 -9.92 -6.45 -9.07
CA ASN A 73 -8.66 -6.07 -9.69
C ASN A 73 -8.63 -6.32 -11.20
N ARG A 74 -9.28 -7.41 -11.65
CA ARG A 74 -9.33 -7.76 -13.08
C ARG A 74 -10.34 -6.92 -13.87
N GLU A 75 -11.53 -6.68 -13.31
CA GLU A 75 -12.65 -6.06 -14.03
C GLU A 75 -12.65 -4.52 -13.94
N LEU A 76 -12.00 -3.95 -12.90
CA LEU A 76 -12.07 -2.52 -12.60
C LEU A 76 -10.71 -1.81 -12.66
N ALA A 77 -9.66 -2.45 -13.16
CA ALA A 77 -8.34 -1.83 -13.29
C ALA A 77 -8.36 -0.73 -14.35
N ASP A 78 -8.30 0.52 -13.93
CA ASP A 78 -7.99 1.66 -14.80
C ASP A 78 -7.18 2.73 -14.02
N PRO A 79 -6.18 3.36 -14.67
CA PRO A 79 -5.22 4.21 -13.97
C PRO A 79 -5.67 5.67 -13.93
N SER A 80 -6.03 6.16 -12.82
CA SER A 80 -5.96 7.54 -12.32
C SER A 80 -7.14 7.94 -11.45
N ASP A 81 -6.88 8.24 -10.17
CA ASP A 81 -7.46 9.43 -9.54
C ASP A 81 -6.87 9.70 -8.16
N ALA A 82 -6.47 10.93 -7.96
CA ALA A 82 -6.02 11.50 -6.72
C ALA A 82 -6.85 12.76 -6.37
N LEU A 83 -6.86 13.09 -5.09
CA LEU A 83 -7.10 14.39 -4.41
C LEU A 83 -8.35 14.41 -3.50
N SER A 84 -8.31 14.70 -2.27
CA SER A 84 -7.87 15.78 -1.39
C SER A 84 -8.39 15.64 0.04
N GLN A 85 -7.65 15.95 1.06
CA GLN A 85 -8.02 16.77 2.23
C GLN A 85 -6.91 16.81 3.29
N GLU A 86 -6.63 18.02 3.76
CA GLU A 86 -5.56 18.35 4.70
C GLU A 86 -6.01 18.17 6.15
N ASP A 87 -5.12 17.61 6.99
CA ASP A 87 -5.21 17.71 8.45
C ASP A 87 -3.81 17.89 9.05
N GLU A 88 -3.67 18.91 9.89
CA GLU A 88 -2.44 19.32 10.58
C GLU A 88 -2.05 18.35 11.69
N VAL A 89 -0.77 18.08 11.85
CA VAL A 89 -0.21 17.26 12.93
C VAL A 89 0.76 18.09 13.77
N GLU A 90 0.39 18.30 15.01
CA GLU A 90 1.25 18.82 16.06
C GLU A 90 1.88 17.66 16.83
N SER A 91 3.21 17.51 16.80
CA SER A 91 3.89 16.56 17.70
C SER A 91 5.37 16.84 17.91
N THR A 92 5.78 16.76 19.17
CA THR A 92 7.16 16.64 19.66
C THR A 92 7.85 15.37 19.12
N PRO A 93 9.17 15.37 18.87
CA PRO A 93 9.87 14.25 18.28
C PRO A 93 9.97 13.06 19.26
N ALA A 94 8.96 12.23 19.33
CA ALA A 94 9.04 10.92 19.96
C ALA A 94 9.78 9.96 19.01
N ALA A 95 10.60 9.06 19.58
CA ALA A 95 11.27 8.05 18.77
C ALA A 95 10.24 7.23 17.99
N CYS A 96 10.39 7.15 16.67
CA CYS A 96 9.55 6.40 15.77
C CYS A 96 10.36 5.24 15.17
N ASP A 97 9.85 4.02 15.26
CA ASP A 97 10.49 2.85 14.66
C ASP A 97 9.95 2.62 13.24
N VAL A 98 8.66 2.75 13.06
CA VAL A 98 7.95 2.53 11.80
C VAL A 98 7.10 3.75 11.47
N LEU A 99 7.28 4.32 10.29
CA LEU A 99 6.38 5.31 9.72
C LEU A 99 5.51 4.63 8.67
N TYR A 100 4.20 4.81 8.76
CA TYR A 100 3.28 4.34 7.73
C TYR A 100 2.59 5.53 7.07
N VAL A 101 2.81 5.67 5.76
CA VAL A 101 2.19 6.70 4.91
C VAL A 101 1.01 6.05 4.20
N GLU A 102 -0.20 6.40 4.65
CA GLU A 102 -1.46 5.77 4.23
C GLU A 102 -2.62 6.73 4.54
N ASP A 103 -3.46 7.04 3.58
CA ASP A 103 -4.62 7.93 3.76
C ASP A 103 -5.83 7.21 4.37
N ASP A 104 -5.95 5.90 4.16
CA ASP A 104 -7.07 5.12 4.66
C ASP A 104 -6.86 4.64 6.10
N LEU A 105 -7.73 5.11 7.00
CA LEU A 105 -7.68 4.75 8.42
C LEU A 105 -7.90 3.27 8.70
N VAL A 106 -8.63 2.56 7.84
CA VAL A 106 -8.90 1.14 8.04
C VAL A 106 -7.63 0.33 7.76
N ASN A 107 -6.92 0.67 6.67
CA ASN A 107 -5.62 0.09 6.35
C ASN A 107 -4.59 0.42 7.44
N PHE A 108 -4.57 1.67 7.93
CA PHE A 108 -3.71 2.05 9.04
C PHE A 108 -4.00 1.23 10.29
N THR A 109 -5.27 1.14 10.71
CA THR A 109 -5.68 0.37 11.89
C THR A 109 -5.31 -1.11 11.77
N LEU A 110 -5.43 -1.68 10.58
CA LEU A 110 -5.01 -3.07 10.33
C LEU A 110 -3.51 -3.24 10.60
N VAL A 111 -2.68 -2.40 10.01
CA VAL A 111 -1.21 -2.45 10.20
C VAL A 111 -0.83 -2.19 11.66
N GLU A 112 -1.49 -1.24 12.33
CA GLU A 112 -1.32 -0.99 13.75
C GLU A 112 -1.57 -2.26 14.58
N ARG A 113 -2.69 -2.97 14.33
CA ARG A 113 -3.03 -4.23 15.00
C ARG A 113 -2.05 -5.36 14.70
N ILE A 114 -1.55 -5.43 13.47
CA ILE A 114 -0.52 -6.42 13.11
C ILE A 114 0.79 -6.12 13.86
N LEU A 115 1.20 -4.85 13.95
CA LEU A 115 2.42 -4.45 14.64
C LEU A 115 2.33 -4.59 16.17
N GLU A 116 1.14 -4.65 16.78
CA GLU A 116 0.95 -5.04 18.18
C GLU A 116 1.51 -6.46 18.48
N LEU A 117 1.62 -7.31 17.45
CA LEU A 117 2.28 -8.63 17.58
C LEU A 117 3.81 -8.52 17.74
N ARG A 118 4.38 -7.31 17.65
CA ARG A 118 5.79 -6.99 17.84
C ARG A 118 5.92 -5.91 18.92
N PRO A 119 5.81 -6.27 20.21
CA PRO A 119 5.83 -5.32 21.33
C PRO A 119 7.09 -4.45 21.31
N GLY A 120 6.91 -3.16 21.54
CA GLY A 120 8.00 -2.19 21.60
C GLY A 120 8.24 -1.40 20.32
N LEU A 121 7.64 -1.76 19.20
CA LEU A 121 7.67 -0.95 17.98
C LEU A 121 6.74 0.26 18.12
N LYS A 122 7.27 1.44 17.79
CA LYS A 122 6.50 2.69 17.77
C LYS A 122 6.12 3.03 16.34
N LEU A 123 4.83 2.94 16.05
CA LEU A 123 4.25 3.30 14.76
C LEU A 123 3.86 4.78 14.75
N LEU A 124 4.20 5.46 13.67
CA LEU A 124 3.76 6.81 13.36
C LEU A 124 2.95 6.80 12.07
N HIS A 125 1.87 7.57 12.01
CA HIS A 125 0.98 7.67 10.87
C HIS A 125 1.14 8.99 10.13
N ALA A 126 1.22 8.92 8.80
CA ALA A 126 1.10 10.07 7.91
C ALA A 126 -0.05 9.81 6.92
N ARG A 127 -1.02 10.71 6.87
CA ARG A 127 -2.20 10.56 6.00
C ARG A 127 -2.01 11.05 4.57
N CYS A 128 -0.87 11.67 4.27
CA CYS A 128 -0.54 12.14 2.93
C CYS A 128 0.97 12.10 2.70
N GLY A 129 1.39 12.17 1.44
CA GLY A 129 2.77 12.02 1.04
C GLY A 129 3.68 13.13 1.54
N GLU A 130 3.24 14.39 1.49
CA GLU A 130 4.01 15.55 1.96
C GLU A 130 4.31 15.43 3.47
N ILE A 131 3.31 15.09 4.29
CA ILE A 131 3.49 14.84 5.72
C ILE A 131 4.43 13.64 5.93
N GLY A 132 4.28 12.57 5.12
CA GLY A 132 5.15 11.40 5.19
C GLY A 132 6.62 11.73 4.99
N VAL A 133 6.96 12.54 3.99
CA VAL A 133 8.33 13.00 3.72
C VAL A 133 8.87 13.82 4.90
N GLU A 134 8.07 14.74 5.44
CA GLU A 134 8.49 15.59 6.55
C GLU A 134 8.69 14.79 7.85
N LEU A 135 7.76 13.90 8.20
CA LEU A 135 7.90 13.04 9.38
C LEU A 135 9.09 12.08 9.26
N ALA A 136 9.35 11.55 8.07
CA ALA A 136 10.53 10.72 7.83
C ALA A 136 11.84 11.51 8.08
N ARG A 137 11.88 12.77 7.66
CA ARG A 137 13.04 13.68 7.85
C ARG A 137 13.26 13.99 9.33
N ILE A 138 12.19 14.25 10.09
CA ILE A 138 12.24 14.62 11.51
C ILE A 138 12.61 13.41 12.38
N HIS A 139 11.89 12.30 12.19
CA HIS A 139 11.94 11.15 13.10
C HIS A 139 12.96 10.09 12.69
N ARG A 140 13.37 10.04 11.41
CA ARG A 140 14.32 9.06 10.84
C ARG A 140 13.96 7.63 11.26
N PRO A 141 12.78 7.13 10.89
CA PRO A 141 12.30 5.82 11.29
C PRO A 141 13.25 4.71 10.81
N LYS A 142 13.14 3.54 11.43
CA LYS A 142 13.88 2.35 10.99
C LYS A 142 13.30 1.77 9.70
N LEU A 143 12.01 1.95 9.47
CA LEU A 143 11.24 1.44 8.34
C LEU A 143 10.14 2.42 7.96
N ILE A 144 9.92 2.60 6.65
CA ILE A 144 8.77 3.31 6.11
C ILE A 144 7.92 2.32 5.32
N PHE A 145 6.63 2.19 5.67
CA PHE A 145 5.62 1.64 4.80
C PHE A 145 4.98 2.77 4.01
N LEU A 146 4.80 2.57 2.70
CA LEU A 146 4.36 3.61 1.78
C LEU A 146 3.28 3.08 0.85
N ASP A 147 2.07 3.66 0.94
CA ASP A 147 1.08 3.47 -0.12
C ASP A 147 1.44 4.31 -1.35
N LEU A 148 1.06 3.82 -2.52
CA LEU A 148 1.23 4.55 -3.78
C LEU A 148 0.10 5.54 -4.03
N ASN A 149 -1.12 5.21 -3.61
CA ASN A 149 -2.31 6.00 -3.87
C ASN A 149 -2.60 6.93 -2.69
N LEU A 150 -1.89 8.05 -2.64
CA LEU A 150 -2.06 9.09 -1.62
C LEU A 150 -2.82 10.28 -2.20
N PRO A 151 -3.53 11.07 -1.38
CA PRO A 151 -4.42 12.12 -1.87
C PRO A 151 -3.71 13.35 -2.46
N ASP A 152 -2.45 13.60 -2.09
CA ASP A 152 -1.69 14.80 -2.44
C ASP A 152 -0.66 14.55 -3.54
N ILE A 153 0.26 13.61 -3.31
CA ILE A 153 1.31 13.22 -4.25
C ILE A 153 1.38 11.70 -4.37
N HIS A 154 1.64 11.19 -5.56
CA HIS A 154 1.78 9.76 -5.77
C HIS A 154 2.97 9.19 -4.99
N GLY A 155 2.83 7.98 -4.39
CA GLY A 155 3.86 7.38 -3.53
C GLY A 155 5.22 7.18 -4.23
N SER A 156 5.27 7.03 -5.56
CA SER A 156 6.54 7.02 -6.29
C SER A 156 7.31 8.34 -6.19
N GLU A 157 6.61 9.46 -6.10
CA GLU A 157 7.23 10.78 -5.87
C GLU A 157 7.70 10.91 -4.42
N VAL A 158 6.92 10.39 -3.45
CA VAL A 158 7.37 10.28 -2.04
C VAL A 158 8.66 9.48 -1.97
N LEU A 159 8.71 8.28 -2.59
CA LEU A 159 9.90 7.43 -2.64
C LEU A 159 11.10 8.20 -3.21
N ARG A 160 10.92 8.87 -4.35
CA ARG A 160 11.98 9.67 -4.98
C ARG A 160 12.50 10.74 -4.02
N ARG A 161 11.63 11.51 -3.37
CA ARG A 161 12.03 12.56 -2.42
C ARG A 161 12.76 12.02 -1.20
N LEU A 162 12.34 10.86 -0.69
CA LEU A 162 13.03 10.18 0.40
C LEU A 162 14.44 9.74 0.01
N GLN A 163 14.62 9.23 -1.23
CA GLN A 163 15.92 8.81 -1.75
C GLN A 163 16.84 10.01 -2.06
N ASP A 164 16.29 11.12 -2.54
CA ASP A 164 17.06 12.34 -2.87
C ASP A 164 17.53 13.10 -1.62
N ASN A 165 17.01 12.81 -0.44
CA ASN A 165 17.36 13.49 0.80
C ASN A 165 18.35 12.68 1.64
N ALA A 166 19.53 13.22 1.89
CA ALA A 166 20.59 12.55 2.66
C ALA A 166 20.18 12.07 4.07
N ALA A 167 19.16 12.70 4.68
CA ALA A 167 18.68 12.31 6.00
C ALA A 167 17.77 11.06 5.96
N THR A 168 17.15 10.76 4.82
CA THR A 168 16.18 9.69 4.64
C THR A 168 16.60 8.64 3.62
N ALA A 169 17.59 8.91 2.76
CA ALA A 169 18.04 8.02 1.68
C ALA A 169 18.47 6.62 2.14
N THR A 170 18.87 6.48 3.40
CA THR A 170 19.25 5.17 3.98
C THR A 170 18.11 4.48 4.72
N VAL A 171 16.95 5.12 4.85
CA VAL A 171 15.79 4.53 5.48
C VAL A 171 15.13 3.56 4.51
N PRO A 172 14.98 2.27 4.85
CA PRO A 172 14.33 1.32 3.97
C PRO A 172 12.85 1.66 3.81
N VAL A 173 12.39 1.68 2.55
CA VAL A 173 11.01 1.91 2.18
C VAL A 173 10.42 0.62 1.63
N VAL A 174 9.33 0.17 2.21
CA VAL A 174 8.52 -0.96 1.73
C VAL A 174 7.22 -0.42 1.17
N VAL A 175 6.99 -0.66 -0.10
CA VAL A 175 5.77 -0.20 -0.77
C VAL A 175 4.64 -1.18 -0.49
N LEU A 176 3.48 -0.67 -0.09
CA LEU A 176 2.24 -1.42 0.08
C LEU A 176 1.24 -0.92 -0.96
N SER A 177 0.88 -1.72 -1.97
CA SER A 177 -0.05 -1.27 -3.01
C SER A 177 -0.96 -2.39 -3.50
N ALA A 178 -2.14 -2.00 -3.97
CA ALA A 178 -3.09 -2.93 -4.58
C ALA A 178 -2.75 -3.28 -6.03
N ASP A 179 -1.87 -2.51 -6.69
CA ASP A 179 -1.45 -2.76 -8.07
C ASP A 179 -0.07 -3.43 -8.09
N ALA A 180 -0.01 -4.65 -8.59
CA ALA A 180 1.15 -5.53 -8.55
C ALA A 180 1.62 -5.96 -9.94
N THR A 181 1.60 -5.07 -10.93
CA THR A 181 2.16 -5.42 -12.24
C THR A 181 3.68 -5.60 -12.12
N PRO A 182 4.27 -6.65 -12.75
CA PRO A 182 5.71 -6.89 -12.67
C PRO A 182 6.55 -5.68 -13.06
N SER A 183 6.12 -4.92 -14.07
CA SER A 183 6.81 -3.71 -14.53
C SER A 183 6.79 -2.58 -13.50
N GLN A 184 5.72 -2.45 -12.71
CA GLN A 184 5.61 -1.45 -11.66
C GLN A 184 6.48 -1.83 -10.46
N ILE A 185 6.45 -3.08 -10.05
CA ILE A 185 7.31 -3.60 -8.99
C ILE A 185 8.79 -3.35 -9.34
N GLU A 186 9.22 -3.73 -10.55
CA GLU A 186 10.58 -3.53 -11.01
C GLU A 186 11.00 -2.04 -10.99
N ARG A 187 10.12 -1.15 -11.46
CA ARG A 187 10.36 0.30 -11.42
C ARG A 187 10.56 0.83 -10.01
N LEU A 188 9.73 0.40 -9.05
CA LEU A 188 9.80 0.86 -7.67
C LEU A 188 11.04 0.33 -6.96
N LEU A 189 11.41 -0.94 -7.17
CA LEU A 189 12.65 -1.51 -6.65
C LEU A 189 13.87 -0.79 -7.24
N THR A 190 13.87 -0.50 -8.55
CA THR A 190 14.93 0.28 -9.22
C THR A 190 14.98 1.72 -8.70
N ALA A 191 13.84 2.30 -8.32
CA ALA A 191 13.76 3.64 -7.73
C ALA A 191 14.18 3.67 -6.24
N GLY A 192 14.59 2.55 -5.66
CA GLY A 192 15.14 2.48 -4.29
C GLY A 192 14.19 1.94 -3.23
N ALA A 193 13.02 1.40 -3.60
CA ALA A 193 12.22 0.63 -2.64
C ALA A 193 12.99 -0.63 -2.20
N ARG A 194 13.01 -0.91 -0.89
CA ARG A 194 13.65 -2.11 -0.33
C ARG A 194 12.84 -3.37 -0.63
N ASN A 195 11.52 -3.25 -0.60
CA ASN A 195 10.61 -4.35 -0.86
C ASN A 195 9.25 -3.82 -1.34
N TYR A 196 8.41 -4.73 -1.82
CA TYR A 196 7.07 -4.46 -2.30
C TYR A 196 6.13 -5.55 -1.79
N LEU A 197 5.00 -5.15 -1.19
CA LEU A 197 3.94 -6.05 -0.74
C LEU A 197 2.62 -5.66 -1.41
N THR A 198 1.94 -6.63 -1.97
CA THR A 198 0.64 -6.43 -2.63
C THR A 198 -0.48 -6.45 -1.60
N LYS A 199 -1.35 -5.45 -1.61
CA LYS A 199 -2.61 -5.46 -0.84
C LYS A 199 -3.66 -6.31 -1.56
N PRO A 200 -4.35 -7.24 -0.85
CA PRO A 200 -4.15 -7.61 0.54
C PRO A 200 -2.85 -8.39 0.72
N PHE A 201 -2.15 -8.15 1.81
CA PHE A 201 -0.95 -8.92 2.16
C PHE A 201 -1.24 -9.87 3.32
N ASP A 202 -0.58 -11.03 3.31
CA ASP A 202 -0.63 -11.98 4.41
C ASP A 202 0.19 -11.47 5.60
N ILE A 203 -0.27 -11.73 6.81
CA ILE A 203 0.33 -11.21 8.05
C ILE A 203 1.75 -11.76 8.24
N ASP A 204 1.97 -13.06 8.01
CA ASP A 204 3.28 -13.69 8.21
C ASP A 204 4.37 -13.12 7.30
N PRO A 205 4.19 -12.97 5.97
CA PRO A 205 5.14 -12.28 5.09
C PRO A 205 5.36 -10.82 5.48
N PHE A 206 4.31 -10.10 5.89
CA PHE A 206 4.43 -8.73 6.35
C PHE A 206 5.32 -8.63 7.59
N LEU A 207 5.08 -9.44 8.62
CA LEU A 207 5.88 -9.48 9.83
C LEU A 207 7.32 -9.94 9.57
N ALA A 208 7.53 -10.87 8.63
CA ALA A 208 8.87 -11.28 8.25
C ALA A 208 9.69 -10.12 7.69
N VAL A 209 9.09 -9.27 6.85
CA VAL A 209 9.74 -8.05 6.34
C VAL A 209 10.02 -7.04 7.45
N VAL A 210 9.09 -6.87 8.41
CA VAL A 210 9.32 -6.00 9.58
C VAL A 210 10.50 -6.52 10.41
N ASP A 211 10.50 -7.81 10.73
CA ASP A 211 11.53 -8.44 11.56
C ASP A 211 12.92 -8.36 10.91
N GLU A 212 13.01 -8.62 9.60
CA GLU A 212 14.25 -8.49 8.83
C GLU A 212 14.82 -7.07 8.95
N ILE A 213 14.01 -6.06 8.61
CA ILE A 213 14.49 -4.68 8.48
C ILE A 213 14.77 -4.03 9.84
N VAL A 214 13.87 -4.25 10.82
CA VAL A 214 14.02 -3.60 12.13
C VAL A 214 15.15 -4.25 12.94
N ASN A 215 15.36 -5.57 12.83
CA ASN A 215 16.40 -6.28 13.54
C ASN A 215 17.79 -6.14 12.89
N GLU A 216 17.88 -5.99 11.57
CA GLU A 216 19.16 -5.72 10.87
C GLU A 216 19.87 -4.44 11.40
N ARG A 217 19.12 -3.48 11.95
CA ARG A 217 19.64 -2.21 12.49
C ARG A 217 20.01 -2.24 13.98
N VAL A 218 19.85 -3.38 14.66
CA VAL A 218 20.42 -3.58 16.00
C VAL A 218 21.83 -4.12 15.80
N PRO A 219 22.90 -3.29 15.94
CA PRO A 219 24.25 -3.83 15.89
C PRO A 219 24.36 -4.83 17.02
N ALA A 220 24.77 -6.06 16.72
CA ALA A 220 25.12 -7.03 17.74
C ALA A 220 26.15 -6.37 18.67
N SER A 221 25.71 -5.92 19.83
CA SER A 221 26.61 -5.51 20.90
C SER A 221 27.44 -6.74 21.27
N ARG A 222 28.68 -6.74 20.82
CA ARG A 222 29.67 -7.74 21.20
C ARG A 222 29.81 -7.72 22.74
N TRP A 223 29.48 -8.83 23.36
CA TRP A 223 29.87 -9.18 24.71
C TRP A 223 31.37 -9.48 24.78
#